data_eee62a4c2712022dedf0f53356f7c3c4
#
_entry.id   eee62a4c2712022dedf0f53356f7c3c4
#
_cell.length_a   1.000
_cell.length_b   1.000
_cell.length_c   1.000
_cell.angle_alpha   90.00
_cell.angle_beta   90.00
_cell.angle_gamma   90.00
#
_symmetry.space_group_name_H-M   'P 1'
#
loop_
_entity.id
_entity.type
_entity.pdbx_description
1 polymer ?
#
loop_
_entity_poly.entity_id
_entity_poly.type
_entity_poly.pdbx_seq_one_letter_code
_entity_poly.pdbx_strand_id
1 'polypeptide(L)'
;MRIAVISDTHDAVFSTKDVLKMIADEGVDTIIHCGDMASVYTAEQFTDFCVYHAWGNNDFDTVGLQLAIRECKPGSRSERWIKCSFDGKLIGAVHDIYSPHFNTMLESGFFDYIFVGHTHRKMDEMMGNTRVINPGAIGGAHRGERGFCILDLETGEKTDFVTE
;
A
#
# COMPACT_ATOMS: atom_id res chain seq x y z
N MET A 1 14.04 -8.72 3.26
CA MET A 1 12.72 -9.01 2.62
C MET A 1 12.33 -7.83 1.76
N ARG A 2 11.79 -8.09 0.53
CA ARG A 2 11.27 -7.05 -0.36
C ARG A 2 9.75 -7.02 -0.28
N ILE A 3 9.17 -5.83 -0.25
CA ILE A 3 7.72 -5.61 -0.24
C ILE A 3 7.34 -4.61 -1.33
N ALA A 4 6.19 -4.78 -1.94
CA ALA A 4 5.62 -3.77 -2.83
C ALA A 4 4.70 -2.83 -2.07
N VAL A 5 4.76 -1.54 -2.36
CA VAL A 5 3.87 -0.52 -1.81
C VAL A 5 3.10 0.12 -2.95
N ILE A 6 1.78 0.01 -2.89
CA ILE A 6 0.84 0.53 -3.88
C ILE A 6 -0.26 1.33 -3.21
N SER A 7 -0.96 2.17 -3.95
CA SER A 7 -2.08 2.96 -3.44
C SER A 7 -3.02 3.39 -4.56
N ASP A 8 -4.23 3.75 -4.17
CA ASP A 8 -5.17 4.50 -5.02
C ASP A 8 -5.40 3.81 -6.37
N THR A 9 -5.82 2.54 -6.32
CA THR A 9 -6.16 1.75 -7.52
C THR A 9 -7.47 2.19 -8.17
N HIS A 10 -8.45 2.72 -7.37
CA HIS A 10 -9.70 3.32 -7.86
C HIS A 10 -10.38 2.52 -8.97
N ASP A 11 -10.50 1.21 -8.80
CA ASP A 11 -11.09 0.29 -9.79
C ASP A 11 -10.43 0.32 -11.19
N ALA A 12 -9.21 0.82 -11.32
CA ALA A 12 -8.42 0.73 -12.53
C ALA A 12 -7.89 -0.71 -12.71
N VAL A 13 -8.80 -1.67 -12.92
CA VAL A 13 -8.51 -3.10 -12.87
C VAL A 13 -7.43 -3.52 -13.86
N PHE A 14 -7.43 -2.96 -15.07
CA PHE A 14 -6.40 -3.30 -16.08
C PHE A 14 -5.02 -2.83 -15.60
N SER A 15 -4.88 -1.57 -15.20
CA SER A 15 -3.62 -1.04 -14.68
C SER A 15 -3.19 -1.79 -13.41
N THR A 16 -4.15 -2.17 -12.55
CA THR A 16 -3.87 -2.98 -11.37
C THR A 16 -3.29 -4.34 -11.75
N LYS A 17 -3.85 -5.04 -12.75
CA LYS A 17 -3.32 -6.32 -13.23
C LYS A 17 -1.90 -6.18 -13.79
N ASP A 18 -1.63 -5.13 -14.55
CA ASP A 18 -0.29 -4.87 -15.10
C ASP A 18 0.72 -4.64 -13.97
N VAL A 19 0.34 -3.85 -12.96
CA VAL A 19 1.16 -3.64 -11.76
C VAL A 19 1.42 -4.94 -11.00
N LEU A 20 0.38 -5.76 -10.78
CA LEU A 20 0.52 -7.05 -10.09
C LEU A 20 1.47 -8.00 -10.86
N LYS A 21 1.39 -7.99 -12.19
CA LYS A 21 2.32 -8.73 -13.02
C LYS A 21 3.76 -8.21 -12.85
N MET A 22 3.99 -6.91 -12.87
CA MET A 22 5.31 -6.32 -12.65
C MET A 22 5.87 -6.70 -11.27
N ILE A 23 5.04 -6.66 -10.21
CA ILE A 23 5.41 -7.07 -8.85
C ILE A 23 5.82 -8.55 -8.82
N ALA A 24 5.06 -9.42 -9.47
CA ALA A 24 5.35 -10.85 -9.56
C ALA A 24 6.65 -11.13 -10.35
N ASP A 25 6.88 -10.43 -11.47
CA ASP A 25 8.10 -10.53 -12.29
C ASP A 25 9.35 -10.12 -11.46
N GLU A 26 9.20 -9.21 -10.50
CA GLU A 26 10.24 -8.83 -9.53
C GLU A 26 10.44 -9.87 -8.38
N GLY A 27 9.63 -10.92 -8.35
CA GLY A 27 9.69 -11.96 -7.31
C GLY A 27 9.22 -11.48 -5.94
N VAL A 28 8.35 -10.47 -5.89
CA VAL A 28 7.72 -9.95 -4.67
C VAL A 28 6.32 -10.51 -4.55
N ASP A 29 5.94 -10.98 -3.37
CA ASP A 29 4.63 -11.58 -3.11
C ASP A 29 3.87 -10.91 -1.96
N THR A 30 4.46 -9.92 -1.32
CA THR A 30 3.86 -9.18 -0.20
C THR A 30 3.62 -7.73 -0.62
N ILE A 31 2.36 -7.31 -0.48
CA ILE A 31 1.89 -5.98 -0.90
C ILE A 31 1.33 -5.22 0.29
N ILE A 32 1.76 -3.98 0.47
CA ILE A 32 1.09 -2.99 1.29
C ILE A 32 0.26 -2.09 0.36
N HIS A 33 -1.06 -2.12 0.51
CA HIS A 33 -1.98 -1.26 -0.24
C HIS A 33 -2.49 -0.14 0.67
N CYS A 34 -2.16 1.11 0.32
CA CYS A 34 -2.41 2.28 1.17
C CYS A 34 -3.82 2.91 0.96
N GLY A 35 -4.80 2.12 0.54
CA GLY A 35 -6.20 2.55 0.47
C GLY A 35 -6.68 2.99 -0.90
N ASP A 36 -7.99 3.27 -0.97
CA ASP A 36 -8.72 3.56 -2.20
C ASP A 36 -8.62 2.45 -3.24
N MET A 37 -8.86 1.22 -2.79
CA MET A 37 -9.03 0.05 -3.65
C MET A 37 -10.37 0.13 -4.40
N ALA A 38 -11.37 0.65 -3.75
CA ALA A 38 -12.72 0.98 -4.13
C ALA A 38 -13.69 -0.20 -4.15
N SER A 39 -13.41 -1.33 -4.80
CA SER A 39 -14.36 -2.44 -4.88
C SER A 39 -13.77 -3.81 -4.60
N VAL A 40 -14.66 -4.73 -4.23
CA VAL A 40 -14.37 -6.17 -4.08
C VAL A 40 -13.80 -6.75 -5.38
N TYR A 41 -14.29 -6.32 -6.54
CA TYR A 41 -13.80 -6.80 -7.83
C TYR A 41 -12.32 -6.47 -8.06
N THR A 42 -11.86 -5.31 -7.61
CA THR A 42 -10.43 -4.98 -7.61
C THR A 42 -9.67 -5.83 -6.59
N ALA A 43 -10.22 -6.03 -5.39
CA ALA A 43 -9.59 -6.85 -4.35
C ALA A 43 -9.36 -8.30 -4.80
N GLU A 44 -10.28 -8.88 -5.56
CA GLU A 44 -10.18 -10.24 -6.11
C GLU A 44 -9.00 -10.45 -7.07
N GLN A 45 -8.38 -9.37 -7.57
CA GLN A 45 -7.20 -9.48 -8.43
C GLN A 45 -5.93 -9.82 -7.67
N PHE A 46 -5.94 -9.70 -6.34
CA PHE A 46 -4.76 -9.85 -5.49
C PHE A 46 -4.54 -11.26 -4.92
N THR A 47 -5.28 -12.27 -5.37
CA THR A 47 -5.30 -13.62 -4.77
C THR A 47 -3.93 -14.30 -4.68
N ASP A 48 -3.01 -13.99 -5.59
CA ASP A 48 -1.67 -14.56 -5.63
C ASP A 48 -0.66 -13.86 -4.70
N PHE A 49 -1.12 -12.89 -3.89
CA PHE A 49 -0.28 -12.07 -3.02
C PHE A 49 -0.72 -12.13 -1.56
N CYS A 50 0.22 -11.87 -0.64
CA CYS A 50 -0.09 -11.55 0.74
C CYS A 50 -0.32 -10.03 0.84
N VAL A 51 -1.53 -9.61 1.19
CA VAL A 51 -1.98 -8.22 1.09
C VAL A 51 -2.33 -7.62 2.44
N TYR A 52 -1.72 -6.50 2.74
CA TYR A 52 -2.03 -5.65 3.90
C TYR A 52 -2.67 -4.36 3.39
N HIS A 53 -4.00 -4.30 3.44
CA HIS A 53 -4.80 -3.20 2.91
C HIS A 53 -5.28 -2.27 4.02
N ALA A 54 -4.87 -1.00 3.99
CA ALA A 54 -5.42 0.07 4.82
C ALA A 54 -6.60 0.73 4.08
N TRP A 55 -7.72 0.98 4.76
CA TRP A 55 -8.91 1.57 4.12
C TRP A 55 -8.69 3.03 3.72
N GLY A 56 -9.09 3.37 2.51
CA GLY A 56 -9.18 4.73 2.02
C GLY A 56 -10.61 5.30 2.11
N ASN A 57 -10.76 6.55 1.73
CA ASN A 57 -12.06 7.23 1.77
C ASN A 57 -13.03 6.76 0.68
N ASN A 58 -12.56 6.05 -0.34
CA ASN A 58 -13.39 5.44 -1.39
C ASN A 58 -13.64 3.93 -1.16
N ASP A 59 -13.18 3.37 -0.07
CA ASP A 59 -13.39 1.96 0.30
C ASP A 59 -14.70 1.83 1.10
N PHE A 60 -15.85 1.97 0.44
CA PHE A 60 -17.16 2.01 1.10
C PHE A 60 -17.62 0.65 1.63
N ASP A 61 -17.37 -0.43 0.88
CA ASP A 61 -17.70 -1.79 1.28
C ASP A 61 -16.53 -2.45 2.04
N THR A 62 -16.24 -1.95 3.22
CA THR A 62 -15.13 -2.47 4.05
C THR A 62 -15.30 -3.94 4.43
N VAL A 63 -16.54 -4.42 4.57
CA VAL A 63 -16.83 -5.82 4.89
C VAL A 63 -16.52 -6.72 3.70
N GLY A 64 -16.98 -6.34 2.50
CA GLY A 64 -16.68 -7.06 1.27
C GLY A 64 -15.18 -7.09 0.97
N LEU A 65 -14.48 -5.96 1.14
CA LEU A 65 -13.03 -5.87 0.99
C LEU A 65 -12.29 -6.76 2.00
N GLN A 66 -12.72 -6.79 3.27
CA GLN A 66 -12.12 -7.69 4.26
C GLN A 66 -12.27 -9.17 3.87
N LEU A 67 -13.44 -9.55 3.38
CA LEU A 67 -13.68 -10.93 2.94
C LEU A 67 -12.83 -11.29 1.73
N ALA A 68 -12.81 -10.44 0.69
CA ALA A 68 -12.01 -10.67 -0.51
C ALA A 68 -10.50 -10.75 -0.22
N ILE A 69 -9.97 -9.84 0.61
CA ILE A 69 -8.55 -9.86 0.97
C ILE A 69 -8.17 -11.08 1.81
N ARG A 70 -9.09 -11.63 2.61
CA ARG A 70 -8.84 -12.89 3.36
C ARG A 70 -8.67 -14.12 2.46
N GLU A 71 -9.23 -14.10 1.25
CA GLU A 71 -9.06 -15.17 0.25
C GLU A 71 -7.69 -15.11 -0.47
N CYS A 72 -6.93 -14.04 -0.26
CA CYS A 72 -5.56 -13.90 -0.74
C CYS A 72 -4.60 -14.83 0.05
N LYS A 73 -3.29 -14.76 -0.22
CA LYS A 73 -2.32 -15.59 0.51
C LYS A 73 -2.44 -15.42 2.03
N PRO A 74 -2.11 -16.47 2.82
CA PRO A 74 -2.20 -16.43 4.28
C PRO A 74 -1.47 -15.23 4.90
N GLY A 75 -2.09 -14.59 5.89
CA GLY A 75 -1.62 -13.39 6.55
C GLY A 75 -2.23 -12.10 6.01
N SER A 76 -2.93 -12.19 4.86
CA SER A 76 -3.63 -11.04 4.26
C SER A 76 -4.72 -10.49 5.17
N ARG A 77 -4.85 -9.17 5.20
CA ARG A 77 -5.88 -8.48 5.97
C ARG A 77 -6.19 -7.10 5.41
N SER A 78 -7.41 -6.65 5.68
CA SER A 78 -7.91 -5.34 5.31
C SER A 78 -8.51 -4.67 6.55
N GLU A 79 -7.96 -3.55 6.95
CA GLU A 79 -8.26 -2.87 8.21
C GLU A 79 -8.24 -1.35 7.99
N ARG A 80 -8.77 -0.57 8.95
CA ARG A 80 -8.77 0.89 8.89
C ARG A 80 -7.35 1.46 8.73
N TRP A 81 -6.39 0.84 9.38
CA TRP A 81 -4.95 1.10 9.29
C TRP A 81 -4.19 -0.18 9.61
N ILE A 82 -3.02 -0.32 9.05
CA ILE A 82 -2.18 -1.52 9.20
C ILE A 82 -1.04 -1.25 10.19
N LYS A 83 -0.79 -2.24 11.03
CA LYS A 83 0.43 -2.38 11.79
C LYS A 83 0.96 -3.80 11.60
N CYS A 84 2.14 -3.93 11.03
CA CYS A 84 2.79 -5.23 10.82
C CYS A 84 4.30 -5.12 11.06
N SER A 85 4.96 -6.26 11.15
CA SER A 85 6.41 -6.31 11.30
C SER A 85 6.99 -7.35 10.37
N PHE A 86 8.04 -6.98 9.64
CA PHE A 86 8.83 -7.84 8.77
C PHE A 86 10.31 -7.57 8.99
N ASP A 87 11.11 -8.63 9.09
CA ASP A 87 12.57 -8.55 9.28
C ASP A 87 12.99 -7.60 10.44
N GLY A 88 12.20 -7.59 11.51
CA GLY A 88 12.44 -6.71 12.66
C GLY A 88 12.08 -5.24 12.45
N LYS A 89 11.56 -4.87 11.28
CA LYS A 89 11.05 -3.53 10.98
C LYS A 89 9.58 -3.41 11.33
N LEU A 90 9.21 -2.37 12.09
CA LEU A 90 7.81 -2.05 12.38
C LEU A 90 7.25 -1.12 11.30
N ILE A 91 6.17 -1.56 10.68
CA ILE A 91 5.55 -0.91 9.52
C ILE A 91 4.12 -0.50 9.86
N GLY A 92 3.80 0.77 9.58
CA GLY A 92 2.46 1.30 9.55
C GLY A 92 1.98 1.54 8.12
N ALA A 93 0.67 1.40 7.87
CA ALA A 93 0.05 1.94 6.68
C ALA A 93 -1.30 2.58 7.02
N VAL A 94 -1.52 3.75 6.48
CA VAL A 94 -2.75 4.54 6.64
C VAL A 94 -2.95 5.37 5.38
N HIS A 95 -4.20 5.50 4.93
CA HIS A 95 -4.46 6.16 3.66
C HIS A 95 -4.08 7.63 3.66
N ASP A 96 -4.52 8.39 4.65
CA ASP A 96 -4.36 9.86 4.69
C ASP A 96 -3.29 10.30 5.70
N ILE A 97 -2.28 11.01 5.22
CA ILE A 97 -1.19 11.62 6.01
C ILE A 97 -1.72 12.65 7.04
N TYR A 98 -2.91 13.22 6.81
CA TYR A 98 -3.53 14.17 7.73
C TYR A 98 -4.47 13.50 8.75
N SER A 99 -4.59 12.18 8.73
CA SER A 99 -5.46 11.46 9.64
C SER A 99 -4.91 11.43 11.08
N PRO A 100 -5.79 11.37 12.10
CA PRO A 100 -5.36 11.17 13.49
C PRO A 100 -4.52 9.91 13.69
N HIS A 101 -4.79 8.85 12.90
CA HIS A 101 -4.02 7.59 12.97
C HIS A 101 -2.58 7.77 12.52
N PHE A 102 -2.35 8.54 11.44
CA PHE A 102 -1.01 8.89 11.00
C PHE A 102 -0.23 9.62 12.11
N ASN A 103 -0.85 10.66 12.68
CA ASN A 103 -0.22 11.42 13.76
C ASN A 103 0.13 10.53 14.96
N THR A 104 -0.79 9.64 15.38
CA THR A 104 -0.52 8.71 16.48
C THR A 104 0.64 7.76 16.17
N MET A 105 0.72 7.23 14.96
CA MET A 105 1.84 6.37 14.55
C MET A 105 3.16 7.13 14.56
N LEU A 106 3.19 8.31 13.97
CA LEU A 106 4.40 9.13 13.86
C LEU A 106 4.90 9.58 15.24
N GLU A 107 4.01 10.11 16.07
CA GLU A 107 4.33 10.59 17.41
C GLU A 107 4.78 9.47 18.37
N SER A 108 4.37 8.23 18.11
CA SER A 108 4.84 7.08 18.90
C SER A 108 6.35 6.85 18.80
N GLY A 109 6.96 7.23 17.68
CA GLY A 109 8.39 7.05 17.41
C GLY A 109 8.84 5.60 17.24
N PHE A 110 7.90 4.63 17.16
CA PHE A 110 8.22 3.20 17.08
C PHE A 110 8.32 2.66 15.66
N PHE A 111 7.67 3.32 14.68
CA PHE A 111 7.62 2.83 13.32
C PHE A 111 8.92 3.14 12.56
N ASP A 112 9.48 2.14 11.90
CA ASP A 112 10.57 2.33 10.94
C ASP A 112 10.04 2.96 9.65
N TYR A 113 8.86 2.50 9.21
CA TYR A 113 8.18 2.96 7.98
C TYR A 113 6.71 3.24 8.25
N ILE A 114 6.19 4.31 7.64
CA ILE A 114 4.75 4.56 7.50
C ILE A 114 4.46 4.79 6.03
N PHE A 115 3.56 3.99 5.46
CA PHE A 115 3.11 4.12 4.07
C PHE A 115 1.77 4.84 4.03
N VAL A 116 1.63 5.76 3.06
CA VAL A 116 0.43 6.58 2.87
C VAL A 116 0.02 6.64 1.41
N GLY A 117 -1.19 7.10 1.13
CA GLY A 117 -1.76 7.33 -0.21
C GLY A 117 -2.44 8.69 -0.33
N HIS A 118 -3.68 8.69 -0.85
CA HIS A 118 -4.63 9.79 -0.89
C HIS A 118 -4.23 10.98 -1.77
N THR A 119 -3.02 11.49 -1.65
CA THR A 119 -2.58 12.68 -2.40
C THR A 119 -2.26 12.40 -3.86
N HIS A 120 -2.15 11.10 -4.24
CA HIS A 120 -1.70 10.64 -5.54
C HIS A 120 -0.30 11.16 -5.96
N ARG A 121 0.49 11.65 -5.01
CA ARG A 121 1.82 12.23 -5.25
C ARG A 121 2.88 11.41 -4.55
N LYS A 122 3.90 11.01 -5.30
CA LYS A 122 5.06 10.32 -4.73
C LYS A 122 5.71 11.19 -3.65
N MET A 123 6.04 10.56 -2.53
CA MET A 123 6.75 11.18 -1.42
C MET A 123 7.67 10.13 -0.78
N ASP A 124 8.82 10.56 -0.32
CA ASP A 124 9.78 9.72 0.40
C ASP A 124 10.60 10.62 1.32
N GLU A 125 10.19 10.69 2.57
CA GLU A 125 10.74 11.66 3.54
C GLU A 125 10.99 11.02 4.90
N MET A 126 12.06 11.46 5.55
CA MET A 126 12.29 11.15 6.96
C MET A 126 11.54 12.15 7.84
N MET A 127 10.64 11.64 8.67
CA MET A 127 9.93 12.40 9.71
C MET A 127 10.37 11.88 11.08
N GLY A 128 11.33 12.56 11.71
CA GLY A 128 12.04 12.03 12.86
C GLY A 128 12.83 10.78 12.48
N ASN A 129 12.58 9.68 13.17
CA ASN A 129 13.22 8.38 12.89
C ASN A 129 12.39 7.47 11.95
N THR A 130 11.23 7.93 11.49
CA THR A 130 10.32 7.19 10.65
C THR A 130 10.45 7.63 9.19
N ARG A 131 10.63 6.67 8.27
CA ARG A 131 10.57 6.96 6.83
C ARG A 131 9.13 6.88 6.35
N VAL A 132 8.61 7.98 5.83
CA VAL A 132 7.24 8.10 5.33
C VAL A 132 7.26 8.06 3.81
N ILE A 133 6.54 7.11 3.22
CA ILE A 133 6.54 6.89 1.77
C ILE A 133 5.10 6.91 1.24
N ASN A 134 4.87 7.69 0.19
CA ASN A 134 3.70 7.60 -0.68
C ASN A 134 4.17 7.09 -2.05
N PRO A 135 3.68 5.95 -2.53
CA PRO A 135 4.13 5.38 -3.81
C PRO A 135 3.56 6.10 -5.03
N GLY A 136 2.62 7.04 -4.83
CA GLY A 136 1.79 7.61 -5.88
C GLY A 136 0.48 6.82 -6.05
N ALA A 137 -0.17 6.93 -7.19
CA ALA A 137 -1.44 6.28 -7.49
C ALA A 137 -1.33 5.37 -8.72
N ILE A 138 -2.10 4.29 -8.74
CA ILE A 138 -2.25 3.41 -9.92
C ILE A 138 -3.43 3.86 -10.77
N GLY A 139 -4.53 4.25 -10.16
CA GLY A 139 -5.76 4.69 -10.79
C GLY A 139 -6.15 6.13 -10.45
N GLY A 140 -7.46 6.40 -10.58
CA GLY A 140 -8.01 7.71 -10.28
C GLY A 140 -7.83 8.75 -11.37
N ALA A 141 -8.42 9.95 -11.16
CA ALA A 141 -8.47 11.03 -12.15
C ALA A 141 -7.22 11.94 -12.16
N HIS A 142 -6.14 11.54 -11.53
CA HIS A 142 -4.93 12.35 -11.43
C HIS A 142 -4.14 12.34 -12.74
N ARG A 143 -3.57 13.51 -13.11
CA ARG A 143 -2.75 13.69 -14.33
C ARG A 143 -1.23 13.62 -14.04
N GLY A 144 -0.84 13.08 -12.90
CA GLY A 144 0.55 12.91 -12.51
C GLY A 144 1.14 11.59 -13.00
N GLU A 145 2.41 11.38 -12.68
CA GLU A 145 3.09 10.12 -12.91
C GLU A 145 2.47 9.02 -12.06
N ARG A 146 1.97 7.98 -12.69
CA ARG A 146 1.40 6.80 -12.04
C ARG A 146 2.49 5.81 -11.71
N GLY A 147 2.27 5.03 -10.65
CA GLY A 147 3.23 4.00 -10.32
C GLY A 147 3.10 3.45 -8.91
N PHE A 148 4.10 2.67 -8.57
CA PHE A 148 4.27 2.01 -7.28
C PHE A 148 5.75 1.94 -6.93
N CYS A 149 6.09 1.44 -5.75
CA CYS A 149 7.49 1.18 -5.42
C CYS A 149 7.66 -0.21 -4.79
N ILE A 150 8.88 -0.72 -4.90
CA ILE A 150 9.36 -1.88 -4.15
C ILE A 150 10.42 -1.40 -3.18
N LEU A 151 10.29 -1.81 -1.92
CA LEU A 151 11.22 -1.49 -0.85
C LEU A 151 11.89 -2.75 -0.35
N ASP A 152 13.21 -2.75 -0.31
CA ASP A 152 13.98 -3.76 0.41
C ASP A 152 14.15 -3.33 1.87
N LEU A 153 13.57 -4.10 2.78
CA LEU A 153 13.57 -3.77 4.22
C LEU A 153 14.94 -3.97 4.88
N GLU A 154 15.81 -4.81 4.29
CA GLU A 154 17.15 -5.04 4.81
C GLU A 154 18.09 -3.86 4.50
N THR A 155 18.08 -3.41 3.25
CA THR A 155 18.98 -2.34 2.78
C THR A 155 18.36 -0.95 2.89
N GLY A 156 17.02 -0.85 2.93
CA GLY A 156 16.28 0.40 2.81
C GLY A 156 16.23 0.96 1.37
N GLU A 157 16.70 0.20 0.38
CA GLU A 157 16.66 0.61 -1.02
C GLU A 157 15.22 0.59 -1.54
N LYS A 158 14.81 1.70 -2.15
CA LYS A 158 13.50 1.86 -2.78
C LYS A 158 13.67 1.99 -4.29
N THR A 159 12.96 1.17 -5.04
CA THR A 159 12.87 1.24 -6.50
C THR A 159 11.48 1.71 -6.90
N ASP A 160 11.39 2.80 -7.63
CA ASP A 160 10.15 3.33 -8.18
C ASP A 160 9.86 2.76 -9.56
N PHE A 161 8.61 2.38 -9.78
CA PHE A 161 8.08 1.92 -11.06
C PHE A 161 7.05 2.91 -11.57
N VAL A 162 7.11 3.21 -12.87
CA VAL A 162 6.13 4.05 -13.56
C VAL A 162 5.21 3.16 -14.37
N THR A 163 3.91 3.46 -14.31
CA THR A 163 2.87 2.76 -15.09
C THR A 163 2.21 3.72 -16.08
N GLU A 164 1.71 3.20 -17.18
CA GLU A 164 0.96 3.98 -18.18
C GLU A 164 -0.50 4.22 -17.77
#